data_12a352ae724d68268b3862db86daa39b
#
_entry.id   12a352ae724d68268b3862db86daa39b
#
_cell.length_a   1.000
_cell.length_b   1.000
_cell.length_c   1.000
_cell.angle_alpha   90.00
_cell.angle_beta   90.00
_cell.angle_gamma   90.00
#
_symmetry.space_group_name_H-M   'P 1'
#
loop_
_entity.id
_entity.type
_entity.pdbx_description
1 polymer ?
#
loop_
_entity_poly.entity_id
_entity_poly.type
_entity_poly.pdbx_seq_one_letter_code
_entity_poly.pdbx_strand_id
1 'polypeptide(L)'
;MQRKKWYAIQTYAGSELRVKRQLEERVRQLEWERYFEPIHQEDDTEYFFVPVEEVITSRSRRGRSTEYRIPYEYELFVKSNQRVQRGDLVGRRPPRHLERAARVVSIEQLWRVVVELTNRSEVEYLVPQEKGLRRDIRIGERVRTGIPLTPDADEHYLIDVKGQVVARERVRRITLEYEDGSQERRIIPEAYVPTRLREGSELAAGEEIEREHKIYSRATGLVKVKEYKDKRVITVQRIEKRRLIPGYVFAKMGLEEEQMSELIRGLEGSVRFVGTRARPSPIEGREMNLIQRKAGLEEAPAAEPRAKAPKVEVEFEVGEVVQIVEGPFADFTGEIKEIDKEAEEVVVMVKIFGRETPVRVGFDGVDRV
;
A
#
# COMPACT_ATOMS: atom_id res chain seq x y z
N MET A 1 -8.18 37.43 27.12
CA MET A 1 -8.23 36.25 26.23
C MET A 1 -8.03 34.99 27.08
N GLN A 2 -8.96 34.07 27.05
CA GLN A 2 -8.80 32.79 27.75
C GLN A 2 -7.66 31.98 27.13
N ARG A 3 -6.94 31.23 27.97
CA ARG A 3 -5.87 30.33 27.49
C ARG A 3 -6.47 29.24 26.59
N LYS A 4 -6.01 29.14 25.35
CA LYS A 4 -6.49 28.11 24.40
C LYS A 4 -6.13 26.73 24.90
N LYS A 5 -7.13 25.83 24.94
CA LYS A 5 -7.01 24.42 25.38
C LYS A 5 -7.56 23.50 24.30
N TRP A 6 -7.13 22.26 24.31
CA TRP A 6 -7.65 21.25 23.40
C TRP A 6 -9.02 20.74 23.87
N TYR A 7 -9.94 20.59 22.93
CA TYR A 7 -11.26 20.02 23.15
C TYR A 7 -11.56 18.98 22.07
N ALA A 8 -12.30 17.92 22.47
CA ALA A 8 -12.84 16.94 21.56
C ALA A 8 -14.34 17.19 21.34
N ILE A 9 -14.74 17.14 20.10
CA ILE A 9 -16.12 17.22 19.64
C ILE A 9 -16.51 15.85 19.13
N GLN A 10 -17.48 15.22 19.77
CA GLN A 10 -18.00 13.91 19.42
C GLN A 10 -19.06 14.02 18.33
N THR A 11 -19.03 13.09 17.38
CA THR A 11 -20.01 12.92 16.31
C THR A 11 -20.20 11.44 16.00
N TYR A 12 -21.02 11.09 15.01
CA TYR A 12 -21.08 9.70 14.51
C TYR A 12 -19.81 9.32 13.77
N ALA A 13 -19.33 8.09 14.00
CA ALA A 13 -18.22 7.54 13.23
C ALA A 13 -18.55 7.54 11.74
N GLY A 14 -17.64 8.10 10.95
CA GLY A 14 -17.83 8.32 9.51
C GLY A 14 -18.30 9.73 9.14
N SER A 15 -18.77 10.54 10.07
CA SER A 15 -19.24 11.91 9.85
C SER A 15 -18.21 12.98 10.16
N GLU A 16 -17.01 12.61 10.65
CA GLU A 16 -16.03 13.55 11.20
C GLU A 16 -15.58 14.61 10.20
N LEU A 17 -15.30 14.23 8.95
CA LEU A 17 -14.86 15.18 7.92
C LEU A 17 -15.98 16.13 7.48
N ARG A 18 -17.22 15.67 7.51
CA ARG A 18 -18.38 16.53 7.23
C ARG A 18 -18.57 17.53 8.35
N VAL A 19 -18.54 17.06 9.61
CA VAL A 19 -18.68 17.91 10.79
C VAL A 19 -17.51 18.89 10.87
N LYS A 20 -16.26 18.46 10.59
CA LYS A 20 -15.11 19.36 10.51
C LYS A 20 -15.38 20.51 9.56
N ARG A 21 -15.83 20.25 8.31
CA ARG A 21 -16.12 21.30 7.33
C ARG A 21 -17.21 22.26 7.84
N GLN A 22 -18.28 21.75 8.42
CA GLN A 22 -19.33 22.61 8.96
C GLN A 22 -18.83 23.49 10.11
N LEU A 23 -17.95 22.97 10.96
CA LEU A 23 -17.32 23.73 12.05
C LEU A 23 -16.40 24.82 11.50
N GLU A 24 -15.55 24.51 10.49
CA GLU A 24 -14.69 25.49 9.82
C GLU A 24 -15.49 26.63 9.20
N GLU A 25 -16.56 26.30 8.47
CA GLU A 25 -17.45 27.29 7.87
C GLU A 25 -18.11 28.15 8.95
N ARG A 26 -18.55 27.55 10.04
CA ARG A 26 -19.19 28.26 11.17
C ARG A 26 -18.22 29.24 11.85
N VAL A 27 -16.98 28.84 12.07
CA VAL A 27 -15.94 29.71 12.66
C VAL A 27 -15.71 30.93 11.77
N ARG A 28 -15.63 30.74 10.45
CA ARG A 28 -15.48 31.85 9.48
C ARG A 28 -16.72 32.74 9.42
N GLN A 29 -17.92 32.18 9.45
CA GLN A 29 -19.18 32.96 9.47
C GLN A 29 -19.34 33.83 10.71
N LEU A 30 -18.85 33.36 11.86
CA LEU A 30 -18.91 34.04 13.14
C LEU A 30 -17.70 34.98 13.39
N GLU A 31 -16.71 34.98 12.47
CA GLU A 31 -15.44 35.71 12.59
C GLU A 31 -14.71 35.38 13.92
N TRP A 32 -14.70 34.05 14.26
CA TRP A 32 -14.15 33.55 15.54
C TRP A 32 -12.76 32.95 15.43
N GLU A 33 -12.07 33.09 14.29
CA GLU A 33 -10.75 32.53 14.02
C GLU A 33 -9.73 32.91 15.11
N ARG A 34 -9.81 34.12 15.66
CA ARG A 34 -8.94 34.60 16.73
C ARG A 34 -8.98 33.77 18.00
N TYR A 35 -10.07 33.07 18.26
CA TYR A 35 -10.24 32.20 19.41
C TYR A 35 -9.63 30.81 19.21
N PHE A 36 -9.28 30.44 17.98
CA PHE A 36 -8.70 29.15 17.64
C PHE A 36 -7.20 29.24 17.44
N GLU A 37 -6.48 28.14 17.66
CA GLU A 37 -5.10 27.97 17.26
C GLU A 37 -5.10 27.30 15.86
N PRO A 38 -4.46 27.93 14.88
CA PRO A 38 -4.42 27.37 13.54
C PRO A 38 -3.61 26.08 13.51
N ILE A 39 -4.09 25.11 12.77
CA ILE A 39 -3.44 23.83 12.51
C ILE A 39 -3.02 23.88 11.04
N HIS A 40 -1.71 23.96 10.80
CA HIS A 40 -1.19 24.00 9.43
C HIS A 40 -1.16 22.58 8.85
N GLN A 41 -1.94 22.34 7.80
CA GLN A 41 -1.86 21.16 6.95
C GLN A 41 -1.67 21.59 5.50
N GLU A 42 -0.52 21.26 4.94
CA GLU A 42 -0.11 21.48 3.55
C GLU A 42 -0.33 22.93 3.05
N ASP A 43 -1.45 23.33 2.51
CA ASP A 43 -1.65 24.67 1.91
C ASP A 43 -2.82 25.47 2.53
N ASP A 44 -3.55 24.90 3.52
CA ASP A 44 -4.72 25.53 4.12
C ASP A 44 -4.59 25.73 5.64
N THR A 45 -5.10 26.89 6.11
CA THR A 45 -5.22 27.14 7.56
C THR A 45 -6.51 26.54 8.06
N GLU A 46 -6.42 25.48 8.82
CA GLU A 46 -7.54 24.79 9.45
C GLU A 46 -7.53 25.00 10.96
N TYR A 47 -8.70 24.95 11.60
CA TYR A 47 -8.89 25.10 13.05
C TYR A 47 -9.31 23.81 13.72
N PHE A 48 -9.78 22.84 12.92
CA PHE A 48 -10.24 21.55 13.37
C PHE A 48 -9.43 20.42 12.75
N PHE A 49 -9.24 19.38 13.52
CA PHE A 49 -8.37 18.27 13.19
C PHE A 49 -9.09 16.94 13.41
N VAL A 50 -8.99 16.07 12.44
CA VAL A 50 -9.41 14.66 12.53
C VAL A 50 -8.17 13.81 12.44
N PRO A 51 -7.77 13.12 13.52
CA PRO A 51 -6.55 12.35 13.52
C PRO A 51 -6.67 11.13 12.59
N VAL A 52 -5.75 11.02 11.65
CA VAL A 52 -5.64 9.89 10.73
C VAL A 52 -4.25 9.31 10.84
N GLU A 53 -4.16 7.99 10.74
CA GLU A 53 -2.92 7.27 10.59
C GLU A 53 -2.82 6.68 9.19
N GLU A 54 -1.61 6.52 8.70
CA GLU A 54 -1.33 5.79 7.49
C GLU A 54 -0.97 4.35 7.83
N VAL A 55 -1.83 3.42 7.46
CA VAL A 55 -1.63 1.99 7.71
C VAL A 55 -1.27 1.29 6.41
N ILE A 56 -0.19 0.54 6.44
CA ILE A 56 0.20 -0.32 5.33
C ILE A 56 -0.71 -1.54 5.36
N THR A 57 -1.62 -1.65 4.40
CA THR A 57 -2.51 -2.80 4.30
C THR A 57 -1.86 -3.90 3.46
N SER A 58 -1.45 -4.97 4.13
CA SER A 58 -1.03 -6.21 3.47
C SER A 58 -2.21 -7.06 3.00
N ARG A 59 -3.41 -6.84 3.54
CA ARG A 59 -4.66 -7.53 3.20
C ARG A 59 -5.65 -6.58 2.57
N SER A 60 -5.63 -6.47 1.27
CA SER A 60 -6.72 -5.87 0.54
C SER A 60 -7.84 -6.90 0.37
N ARG A 61 -9.05 -6.63 0.88
CA ARG A 61 -10.27 -7.42 0.56
C ARG A 61 -10.58 -7.46 -0.94
N ARG A 62 -9.94 -6.66 -1.79
CA ARG A 62 -10.14 -6.57 -3.25
C ARG A 62 -8.89 -6.22 -4.08
N GLY A 63 -7.68 -6.18 -3.54
CA GLY A 63 -6.51 -5.83 -4.32
C GLY A 63 -5.27 -6.56 -3.84
N ARG A 64 -4.74 -7.42 -4.71
CA ARG A 64 -3.41 -7.97 -4.55
C ARG A 64 -2.42 -6.81 -4.50
N SER A 65 -1.41 -6.90 -3.63
CA SER A 65 -0.24 -6.03 -3.72
C SER A 65 0.26 -6.08 -5.17
N THR A 66 0.55 -4.93 -5.75
CA THR A 66 1.08 -4.91 -7.11
C THR A 66 2.54 -5.32 -7.05
N GLU A 67 2.86 -6.46 -7.61
CA GLU A 67 4.22 -6.98 -7.69
C GLU A 67 4.79 -6.77 -9.08
N TYR A 68 6.07 -6.35 -9.12
CA TYR A 68 6.88 -6.27 -10.33
C TYR A 68 8.08 -7.18 -10.15
N ARG A 69 8.28 -8.11 -11.09
CA ARG A 69 9.47 -8.95 -11.18
C ARG A 69 10.41 -8.29 -12.16
N ILE A 70 11.52 -7.80 -11.67
CA ILE A 70 12.45 -6.98 -12.44
C ILE A 70 13.80 -7.69 -12.48
N PRO A 71 14.21 -8.23 -13.63
CA PRO A 71 15.54 -8.79 -13.81
C PRO A 71 16.66 -7.78 -13.51
N TYR A 72 17.85 -8.26 -13.21
CA TYR A 72 18.98 -7.39 -12.84
C TYR A 72 19.47 -6.49 -13.98
N GLU A 73 19.16 -6.82 -15.23
CA GLU A 73 19.45 -6.00 -16.39
C GLU A 73 18.68 -4.66 -16.45
N TYR A 74 17.67 -4.50 -15.59
CA TYR A 74 16.94 -3.26 -15.44
C TYR A 74 17.58 -2.37 -14.39
N GLU A 75 17.68 -1.10 -14.70
CA GLU A 75 17.99 -0.03 -13.77
C GLU A 75 16.75 0.27 -12.91
N LEU A 76 16.90 0.34 -11.59
CA LEU A 76 15.80 0.66 -10.67
C LEU A 76 15.79 2.15 -10.32
N PHE A 77 14.58 2.72 -10.32
CA PHE A 77 14.33 4.11 -9.95
C PHE A 77 13.63 4.26 -8.60
N VAL A 78 13.42 3.14 -7.90
CA VAL A 78 12.74 3.09 -6.60
C VAL A 78 13.58 2.35 -5.57
N LYS A 79 13.46 2.75 -4.29
CA LYS A 79 14.13 2.13 -3.14
C LYS A 79 13.10 1.57 -2.16
N SER A 80 13.52 0.63 -1.30
CA SER A 80 12.68 0.19 -0.19
C SER A 80 12.30 1.36 0.70
N ASN A 81 11.06 1.35 1.18
CA ASN A 81 10.44 2.40 1.99
C ASN A 81 10.22 3.74 1.28
N GLN A 82 10.43 3.80 -0.03
CA GLN A 82 10.07 4.98 -0.83
C GLN A 82 8.57 4.96 -1.14
N ARG A 83 7.94 6.14 -1.05
CA ARG A 83 6.57 6.35 -1.51
C ARG A 83 6.57 6.55 -3.02
N VAL A 84 5.67 5.85 -3.71
CA VAL A 84 5.46 5.98 -5.15
C VAL A 84 3.99 6.24 -5.45
N GLN A 85 3.76 6.95 -6.53
CA GLN A 85 2.43 7.19 -7.08
C GLN A 85 2.21 6.33 -8.32
N ARG A 86 0.95 6.16 -8.69
CA ARG A 86 0.61 5.52 -9.96
C ARG A 86 1.17 6.36 -11.12
N GLY A 87 1.97 5.74 -11.98
CA GLY A 87 2.64 6.42 -13.09
C GLY A 87 4.11 6.72 -12.85
N ASP A 88 4.62 6.56 -11.62
CA ASP A 88 6.05 6.73 -11.35
C ASP A 88 6.87 5.63 -12.01
N LEU A 89 8.06 5.99 -12.50
CA LEU A 89 8.99 5.06 -13.11
C LEU A 89 9.59 4.16 -12.03
N VAL A 90 9.40 2.84 -12.17
CA VAL A 90 9.90 1.82 -11.24
C VAL A 90 11.19 1.22 -11.73
N GLY A 91 11.27 0.92 -13.03
CA GLY A 91 12.44 0.32 -13.65
C GLY A 91 12.53 0.64 -15.14
N ARG A 92 13.76 0.61 -15.65
CA ARG A 92 14.05 0.86 -17.05
C ARG A 92 15.11 -0.10 -17.53
N ARG A 93 14.94 -0.65 -18.70
CA ARG A 93 15.99 -1.31 -19.45
C ARG A 93 16.25 -0.49 -20.71
N PRO A 94 17.49 -0.09 -20.99
CA PRO A 94 17.83 0.65 -22.20
C PRO A 94 17.52 -0.18 -23.45
N PRO A 95 17.40 0.46 -24.62
CA PRO A 95 17.23 -0.26 -25.88
C PRO A 95 18.42 -1.17 -26.14
N ARG A 96 18.18 -2.31 -26.77
CA ARG A 96 19.23 -3.24 -27.17
C ARG A 96 19.56 -3.07 -28.66
N HIS A 97 20.84 -3.03 -28.94
CA HIS A 97 21.38 -2.89 -30.29
C HIS A 97 22.13 -4.16 -30.69
N LEU A 98 22.24 -4.37 -31.97
CA LEU A 98 23.04 -5.46 -32.52
C LEU A 98 24.53 -5.13 -32.39
N GLU A 99 25.31 -6.09 -31.92
CA GLU A 99 26.78 -5.95 -31.90
C GLU A 99 27.42 -6.14 -33.29
N ARG A 100 26.78 -6.96 -34.13
CA ARG A 100 27.22 -7.30 -35.48
C ARG A 100 26.04 -7.18 -36.45
N ALA A 101 26.36 -6.96 -37.74
CA ALA A 101 25.36 -6.98 -38.79
C ALA A 101 24.69 -8.37 -38.86
N ALA A 102 23.38 -8.40 -39.07
CA ALA A 102 22.62 -9.62 -39.13
C ALA A 102 21.43 -9.48 -40.09
N ARG A 103 20.95 -10.60 -40.60
CA ARG A 103 19.70 -10.70 -41.37
C ARG A 103 18.60 -11.32 -40.51
N VAL A 104 17.40 -10.79 -40.59
CA VAL A 104 16.24 -11.39 -39.93
C VAL A 104 15.73 -12.55 -40.78
N VAL A 105 15.88 -13.77 -40.27
CA VAL A 105 15.44 -14.99 -40.99
C VAL A 105 13.96 -15.24 -40.79
N SER A 106 13.50 -15.16 -39.53
CA SER A 106 12.09 -15.38 -39.19
C SER A 106 11.63 -14.56 -37.99
N ILE A 107 10.33 -14.26 -37.93
CA ILE A 107 9.66 -13.61 -36.80
C ILE A 107 8.42 -14.41 -36.44
N GLU A 108 8.52 -15.21 -35.40
CA GLU A 108 7.39 -16.00 -34.90
C GLU A 108 6.62 -15.23 -33.81
N GLN A 109 5.30 -15.22 -33.93
CA GLN A 109 4.40 -14.63 -32.92
C GLN A 109 4.00 -15.67 -31.90
N LEU A 110 4.37 -15.47 -30.64
CA LEU A 110 4.16 -16.45 -29.58
C LEU A 110 3.48 -15.81 -28.37
N TRP A 111 2.75 -16.64 -27.62
CA TRP A 111 2.43 -16.37 -26.23
C TRP A 111 3.55 -16.89 -25.35
N ARG A 112 3.99 -16.10 -24.42
CA ARG A 112 4.86 -16.48 -23.31
C ARG A 112 4.04 -16.62 -22.05
N VAL A 113 4.06 -17.80 -21.44
CA VAL A 113 3.46 -18.10 -20.14
C VAL A 113 4.59 -18.49 -19.19
N VAL A 114 4.72 -17.78 -18.05
CA VAL A 114 5.72 -18.11 -17.05
C VAL A 114 5.02 -18.61 -15.80
N VAL A 115 5.45 -19.79 -15.32
CA VAL A 115 4.96 -20.44 -14.10
C VAL A 115 6.05 -20.40 -13.05
N GLU A 116 5.76 -19.75 -11.92
CA GLU A 116 6.64 -19.73 -10.74
C GLU A 116 6.33 -20.95 -9.87
N LEU A 117 7.38 -21.71 -9.53
CA LEU A 117 7.33 -22.85 -8.65
C LEU A 117 7.38 -22.43 -7.16
N THR A 118 7.17 -23.37 -6.26
CA THR A 118 7.23 -23.12 -4.80
C THR A 118 8.61 -22.62 -4.32
N ASN A 119 9.67 -23.06 -4.97
CA ASN A 119 11.06 -22.63 -4.70
C ASN A 119 11.41 -21.27 -5.35
N ARG A 120 10.44 -20.59 -5.95
CA ARG A 120 10.60 -19.32 -6.66
C ARG A 120 11.34 -19.38 -8.00
N SER A 121 11.76 -20.56 -8.46
CA SER A 121 12.22 -20.71 -9.84
C SER A 121 11.07 -20.55 -10.84
N GLU A 122 11.38 -20.20 -12.06
CA GLU A 122 10.42 -19.93 -13.12
C GLU A 122 10.63 -20.92 -14.28
N VAL A 123 9.52 -21.38 -14.84
CA VAL A 123 9.48 -22.19 -16.06
C VAL A 123 8.71 -21.42 -17.12
N GLU A 124 9.30 -21.33 -18.32
CA GLU A 124 8.72 -20.60 -19.45
C GLU A 124 8.14 -21.57 -20.47
N TYR A 125 6.95 -21.24 -20.93
CA TYR A 125 6.25 -21.94 -22.01
C TYR A 125 5.98 -20.98 -23.16
N LEU A 126 6.30 -21.41 -24.38
CA LEU A 126 6.05 -20.65 -25.60
C LEU A 126 5.01 -21.36 -26.44
N VAL A 127 3.92 -20.67 -26.76
CA VAL A 127 2.79 -21.20 -27.54
C VAL A 127 2.53 -20.31 -28.74
N PRO A 128 2.44 -20.83 -29.99
CA PRO A 128 2.09 -20.03 -31.15
C PRO A 128 0.80 -19.23 -30.94
N GLN A 129 0.79 -17.95 -31.36
CA GLN A 129 -0.39 -17.08 -31.11
C GLN A 129 -1.62 -17.60 -31.87
N GLU A 130 -1.44 -18.25 -33.00
CA GLU A 130 -2.51 -18.88 -33.80
C GLU A 130 -3.26 -19.99 -33.06
N LYS A 131 -2.56 -20.74 -32.19
CA LYS A 131 -3.16 -21.75 -31.32
C LYS A 131 -4.02 -21.12 -30.19
N GLY A 132 -3.73 -19.87 -29.84
CA GLY A 132 -4.35 -19.20 -28.71
C GLY A 132 -3.99 -19.77 -27.34
N LEU A 133 -4.43 -19.13 -26.31
CA LEU A 133 -4.31 -19.62 -24.91
C LEU A 133 -5.70 -19.85 -24.31
N ARG A 134 -5.84 -20.87 -23.51
CA ARG A 134 -7.03 -21.13 -22.71
C ARG A 134 -7.37 -19.92 -21.82
N ARG A 135 -8.67 -19.68 -21.62
CA ARG A 135 -9.18 -18.53 -20.86
C ARG A 135 -8.87 -18.60 -19.37
N ASP A 136 -8.69 -19.81 -18.83
CA ASP A 136 -8.37 -20.08 -17.43
C ASP A 136 -6.88 -19.90 -17.10
N ILE A 137 -5.99 -19.87 -18.10
CA ILE A 137 -4.58 -19.55 -17.90
C ILE A 137 -4.43 -18.03 -17.69
N ARG A 138 -4.53 -17.59 -16.43
CA ARG A 138 -4.46 -16.17 -16.03
C ARG A 138 -3.35 -15.94 -15.02
N ILE A 139 -2.81 -14.73 -15.01
CA ILE A 139 -1.84 -14.34 -13.98
C ILE A 139 -2.46 -14.50 -12.60
N GLY A 140 -1.75 -15.23 -11.73
CA GLY A 140 -2.18 -15.56 -10.37
C GLY A 140 -2.94 -16.87 -10.25
N GLU A 141 -3.24 -17.57 -11.37
CA GLU A 141 -3.87 -18.89 -11.33
C GLU A 141 -2.86 -19.98 -10.93
N ARG A 142 -3.32 -20.94 -10.14
CA ARG A 142 -2.51 -22.10 -9.77
C ARG A 142 -2.68 -23.19 -10.83
N VAL A 143 -1.55 -23.69 -11.30
CA VAL A 143 -1.49 -24.73 -12.33
C VAL A 143 -0.77 -25.97 -11.81
N ARG A 144 -1.02 -27.09 -12.46
CA ARG A 144 -0.40 -28.40 -12.18
C ARG A 144 -0.05 -29.11 -13.48
N THR A 145 0.82 -30.09 -13.36
CA THR A 145 1.22 -30.95 -14.47
C THR A 145 0.02 -31.53 -15.22
N GLY A 146 0.10 -31.59 -16.53
CA GLY A 146 -0.92 -32.14 -17.43
C GLY A 146 -1.99 -31.13 -17.85
N ILE A 147 -1.94 -29.87 -17.41
CA ILE A 147 -2.90 -28.85 -17.91
C ILE A 147 -2.46 -28.36 -19.29
N PRO A 148 -3.31 -28.47 -20.33
CA PRO A 148 -2.99 -27.91 -21.63
C PRO A 148 -3.08 -26.40 -21.62
N LEU A 149 -2.16 -25.74 -22.31
CA LEU A 149 -2.12 -24.28 -22.49
C LEU A 149 -3.06 -23.81 -23.58
N THR A 150 -3.34 -24.68 -24.58
CA THR A 150 -4.14 -24.35 -25.75
C THR A 150 -5.59 -24.81 -25.63
N PRO A 151 -6.58 -24.16 -26.28
CA PRO A 151 -7.98 -24.52 -26.23
C PRO A 151 -8.28 -25.93 -26.84
N ASP A 152 -7.50 -26.31 -27.82
CA ASP A 152 -7.60 -27.65 -28.50
C ASP A 152 -6.93 -28.77 -27.69
N ALA A 153 -6.39 -28.45 -26.50
CA ALA A 153 -5.71 -29.39 -25.62
C ALA A 153 -4.52 -30.11 -26.29
N ASP A 154 -3.76 -29.38 -27.14
CA ASP A 154 -2.60 -29.92 -27.84
C ASP A 154 -1.54 -30.40 -26.84
N GLU A 155 -1.17 -31.66 -26.94
CA GLU A 155 -0.23 -32.33 -26.03
C GLU A 155 1.18 -31.77 -26.08
N HIS A 156 1.56 -31.03 -27.13
CA HIS A 156 2.85 -30.36 -27.23
C HIS A 156 2.96 -29.13 -26.32
N TYR A 157 1.80 -28.61 -25.84
CA TYR A 157 1.75 -27.41 -25.01
C TYR A 157 1.12 -27.69 -23.64
N LEU A 158 1.62 -28.72 -22.95
CA LEU A 158 1.22 -29.08 -21.60
C LEU A 158 2.13 -28.40 -20.58
N ILE A 159 1.53 -27.99 -19.47
CA ILE A 159 2.28 -27.59 -18.27
C ILE A 159 2.83 -28.85 -17.61
N ASP A 160 4.14 -28.94 -17.44
CA ASP A 160 4.82 -30.08 -16.82
C ASP A 160 5.23 -29.85 -15.37
N VAL A 161 4.90 -28.68 -14.80
CA VAL A 161 5.23 -28.31 -13.42
C VAL A 161 4.00 -27.92 -12.61
N LYS A 162 4.15 -27.90 -11.28
CA LYS A 162 3.16 -27.37 -10.34
C LYS A 162 3.61 -25.99 -9.87
N GLY A 163 2.78 -24.96 -10.05
CA GLY A 163 3.14 -23.59 -9.68
C GLY A 163 2.00 -22.60 -9.84
N GLN A 164 2.37 -21.33 -9.96
CA GLN A 164 1.44 -20.23 -10.19
C GLN A 164 1.85 -19.47 -11.45
N VAL A 165 0.89 -19.16 -12.31
CA VAL A 165 1.15 -18.31 -13.49
C VAL A 165 1.51 -16.90 -13.04
N VAL A 166 2.70 -16.44 -13.38
CA VAL A 166 3.23 -15.12 -12.97
C VAL A 166 3.36 -14.14 -14.12
N ALA A 167 3.47 -14.64 -15.35
CA ALA A 167 3.44 -13.81 -16.55
C ALA A 167 2.62 -14.48 -17.66
N ARG A 168 1.96 -13.65 -18.46
CA ARG A 168 1.22 -14.02 -19.67
C ARG A 168 1.27 -12.83 -20.61
N GLU A 169 2.06 -12.94 -21.65
CA GLU A 169 2.27 -11.84 -22.59
C GLU A 169 2.50 -12.34 -24.03
N ARG A 170 2.34 -11.44 -24.98
CA ARG A 170 2.71 -11.69 -26.37
C ARG A 170 4.16 -11.37 -26.57
N VAL A 171 4.89 -12.27 -27.24
CA VAL A 171 6.28 -12.11 -27.58
C VAL A 171 6.52 -12.42 -29.03
N ARG A 172 7.61 -11.92 -29.58
CA ARG A 172 8.14 -12.33 -30.88
C ARG A 172 9.47 -13.03 -30.70
N ARG A 173 9.60 -14.21 -31.28
CA ARG A 173 10.85 -14.92 -31.40
C ARG A 173 11.46 -14.56 -32.73
N ILE A 174 12.56 -13.80 -32.69
CA ILE A 174 13.26 -13.30 -33.85
C ILE A 174 14.51 -14.15 -34.05
N THR A 175 14.64 -14.79 -35.21
CA THR A 175 15.83 -15.53 -35.61
C THR A 175 16.70 -14.61 -36.46
N LEU A 176 17.91 -14.36 -36.01
CA LEU A 176 18.93 -13.57 -36.65
C LEU A 176 19.99 -14.52 -37.24
N GLU A 177 20.44 -14.23 -38.42
CA GLU A 177 21.57 -14.90 -39.08
C GLU A 177 22.68 -13.90 -39.31
N TYR A 178 23.86 -14.23 -38.86
CA TYR A 178 25.06 -13.40 -39.02
C TYR A 178 25.84 -13.79 -40.27
N GLU A 179 26.78 -12.95 -40.70
CA GLU A 179 27.62 -13.18 -41.90
C GLU A 179 28.43 -14.50 -41.84
N ASP A 180 28.75 -14.98 -40.63
CA ASP A 180 29.44 -16.25 -40.39
C ASP A 180 28.53 -17.48 -40.48
N GLY A 181 27.24 -17.29 -40.81
CA GLY A 181 26.23 -18.35 -40.86
C GLY A 181 25.69 -18.77 -39.49
N SER A 182 26.17 -18.19 -38.42
CA SER A 182 25.64 -18.46 -37.08
C SER A 182 24.25 -17.84 -36.90
N GLN A 183 23.40 -18.54 -36.17
CA GLN A 183 22.05 -18.06 -35.88
C GLN A 183 21.85 -17.80 -34.37
N GLU A 184 21.16 -16.72 -34.07
CA GLU A 184 20.75 -16.35 -32.72
C GLU A 184 19.25 -16.19 -32.68
N ARG A 185 18.58 -16.70 -31.59
CA ARG A 185 17.16 -16.52 -31.35
C ARG A 185 16.98 -15.58 -30.17
N ARG A 186 16.21 -14.51 -30.39
CA ARG A 186 15.84 -13.55 -29.35
C ARG A 186 14.33 -13.54 -29.14
N ILE A 187 13.91 -13.63 -27.87
CA ILE A 187 12.50 -13.52 -27.47
C ILE A 187 12.29 -12.11 -26.92
N ILE A 188 11.49 -11.31 -27.62
CA ILE A 188 11.25 -9.91 -27.29
C ILE A 188 9.74 -9.72 -27.11
N PRO A 189 9.29 -9.12 -25.99
CA PRO A 189 7.87 -8.78 -25.83
C PRO A 189 7.39 -7.91 -26.98
N GLU A 190 6.21 -8.22 -27.53
CA GLU A 190 5.72 -7.63 -28.80
C GLU A 190 5.68 -6.09 -28.76
N ALA A 191 5.38 -5.50 -27.60
CA ALA A 191 5.33 -4.06 -27.42
C ALA A 191 6.68 -3.35 -27.62
N TYR A 192 7.79 -4.09 -27.54
CA TYR A 192 9.15 -3.53 -27.59
C TYR A 192 9.92 -3.92 -28.86
N VAL A 193 9.29 -4.66 -29.75
CA VAL A 193 9.86 -4.93 -31.08
C VAL A 193 9.77 -3.66 -31.93
N PRO A 194 10.85 -3.18 -32.54
CA PRO A 194 10.82 -2.06 -33.48
C PRO A 194 9.85 -2.32 -34.63
N THR A 195 9.01 -1.35 -34.98
CA THR A 195 7.98 -1.49 -36.02
C THR A 195 8.54 -1.73 -37.43
N ARG A 196 9.79 -1.35 -37.66
CA ARG A 196 10.49 -1.55 -38.93
C ARG A 196 11.00 -2.98 -39.14
N LEU A 197 11.07 -3.78 -38.05
CA LEU A 197 11.64 -5.11 -38.08
C LEU A 197 10.68 -6.08 -38.81
N ARG A 198 11.15 -6.68 -39.90
CA ARG A 198 10.42 -7.64 -40.73
C ARG A 198 11.32 -8.79 -41.11
N GLU A 199 10.74 -9.91 -41.49
CA GLU A 199 11.48 -11.02 -42.09
C GLU A 199 12.19 -10.54 -43.37
N GLY A 200 13.40 -10.97 -43.56
CA GLY A 200 14.29 -10.55 -44.66
C GLY A 200 14.97 -9.21 -44.44
N SER A 201 14.72 -8.47 -43.35
CA SER A 201 15.41 -7.21 -43.07
C SER A 201 16.89 -7.44 -42.82
N GLU A 202 17.73 -6.64 -43.45
CA GLU A 202 19.17 -6.54 -43.17
C GLU A 202 19.36 -5.45 -42.13
N LEU A 203 20.10 -5.76 -41.09
CA LEU A 203 20.32 -4.90 -39.93
C LEU A 203 21.82 -4.66 -39.77
N ALA A 204 22.23 -3.41 -39.67
CA ALA A 204 23.64 -3.06 -39.46
C ALA A 204 24.02 -3.24 -37.97
N ALA A 205 25.35 -3.35 -37.73
CA ALA A 205 25.86 -3.24 -36.39
C ALA A 205 25.48 -1.89 -35.76
N GLY A 206 25.09 -1.89 -34.48
CA GLY A 206 24.57 -0.71 -33.76
C GLY A 206 23.09 -0.42 -34.00
N GLU A 207 22.39 -1.21 -34.80
CA GLU A 207 20.98 -1.01 -35.07
C GLU A 207 20.11 -1.54 -33.92
N GLU A 208 19.07 -0.77 -33.56
CA GLU A 208 18.15 -1.14 -32.44
C GLU A 208 17.30 -2.34 -32.83
N ILE A 209 17.39 -3.41 -32.04
CA ILE A 209 16.59 -4.63 -32.20
C ILE A 209 15.48 -4.74 -31.12
N GLU A 210 15.63 -4.05 -30.04
CA GLU A 210 14.63 -3.99 -28.98
C GLU A 210 14.57 -2.58 -28.39
N ARG A 211 13.35 -2.04 -28.30
CA ARG A 211 13.11 -0.70 -27.75
C ARG A 211 13.35 -0.64 -26.27
N GLU A 212 13.51 0.58 -25.77
CA GLU A 212 13.56 0.84 -24.33
C GLU A 212 12.34 0.27 -23.60
N HIS A 213 12.60 -0.45 -22.52
CA HIS A 213 11.57 -0.94 -21.61
C HIS A 213 11.42 -0.01 -20.42
N LYS A 214 10.21 0.50 -20.20
CA LYS A 214 9.86 1.28 -19.01
C LYS A 214 8.76 0.58 -18.23
N ILE A 215 8.96 0.41 -16.94
CA ILE A 215 7.99 -0.17 -16.01
C ILE A 215 7.51 0.94 -15.09
N TYR A 216 6.23 1.25 -15.17
CA TYR A 216 5.60 2.27 -14.35
C TYR A 216 4.77 1.65 -13.24
N SER A 217 4.71 2.33 -12.09
CA SER A 217 3.85 1.90 -10.98
C SER A 217 2.37 1.97 -11.36
N ARG A 218 1.66 0.86 -11.14
CA ARG A 218 0.21 0.75 -11.35
C ARG A 218 -0.59 1.10 -10.08
N ALA A 219 0.11 1.34 -8.97
CA ALA A 219 -0.49 1.61 -7.66
C ALA A 219 0.26 2.73 -6.95
N THR A 220 -0.44 3.41 -6.05
CA THR A 220 0.15 4.35 -5.10
C THR A 220 0.39 3.62 -3.78
N GLY A 221 1.57 3.78 -3.19
CA GLY A 221 1.88 3.12 -1.93
C GLY A 221 3.35 3.16 -1.55
N LEU A 222 3.72 2.32 -0.59
CA LEU A 222 5.09 2.17 -0.12
C LEU A 222 5.77 1.01 -0.83
N VAL A 223 6.98 1.25 -1.30
CA VAL A 223 7.78 0.25 -2.02
C VAL A 223 8.48 -0.66 -1.03
N LYS A 224 8.42 -1.97 -1.29
CA LYS A 224 9.27 -2.97 -0.67
C LYS A 224 10.04 -3.72 -1.75
N VAL A 225 11.35 -3.67 -1.70
CA VAL A 225 12.25 -4.39 -2.62
C VAL A 225 12.77 -5.64 -1.93
N LYS A 226 12.63 -6.78 -2.59
CA LYS A 226 13.27 -8.05 -2.21
C LYS A 226 14.16 -8.53 -3.33
N GLU A 227 15.37 -8.90 -3.02
CA GLU A 227 16.34 -9.42 -3.97
C GLU A 227 16.34 -10.94 -3.97
N TYR A 228 16.37 -11.53 -5.15
CA TYR A 228 16.49 -12.97 -5.39
C TYR A 228 17.70 -13.20 -6.31
N LYS A 229 18.10 -14.44 -6.52
CA LYS A 229 19.30 -14.78 -7.29
C LYS A 229 19.31 -14.24 -8.73
N ASP A 230 18.16 -14.20 -9.38
CA ASP A 230 17.97 -13.87 -10.80
C ASP A 230 17.18 -12.57 -11.05
N LYS A 231 16.52 -12.06 -10.03
CA LYS A 231 15.60 -10.92 -10.15
C LYS A 231 15.40 -10.17 -8.83
N ARG A 232 14.85 -8.97 -8.95
CA ARG A 232 14.31 -8.19 -7.83
C ARG A 232 12.80 -8.21 -7.89
N VAL A 233 12.15 -8.42 -6.75
CA VAL A 233 10.70 -8.34 -6.62
C VAL A 233 10.36 -7.05 -5.88
N ILE A 234 9.67 -6.17 -6.58
CA ILE A 234 9.22 -4.88 -6.06
C ILE A 234 7.73 -5.01 -5.77
N THR A 235 7.38 -4.83 -4.52
CA THR A 235 5.99 -4.85 -4.05
C THR A 235 5.58 -3.44 -3.67
N VAL A 236 4.54 -2.90 -4.32
CA VAL A 236 3.93 -1.64 -3.91
C VAL A 236 2.79 -1.96 -2.93
N GLN A 237 3.02 -1.67 -1.66
CA GLN A 237 2.08 -1.87 -0.57
C GLN A 237 1.16 -0.65 -0.49
N ARG A 238 -0.15 -0.86 -0.55
CA ARG A 238 -1.12 0.24 -0.49
C ARG A 238 -1.12 0.86 0.90
N ILE A 239 -1.10 2.18 0.95
CA ILE A 239 -1.30 2.96 2.16
C ILE A 239 -2.77 3.34 2.24
N GLU A 240 -3.40 3.02 3.35
CA GLU A 240 -4.76 3.46 3.67
C GLU A 240 -4.71 4.44 4.84
N LYS A 241 -5.43 5.56 4.69
CA LYS A 241 -5.63 6.50 5.80
C LYS A 241 -6.77 5.98 6.65
N ARG A 242 -6.48 5.60 7.90
CA ARG A 242 -7.48 5.21 8.90
C ARG A 242 -7.63 6.30 9.95
N ARG A 243 -8.83 6.49 10.44
CA ARG A 243 -9.06 7.39 11.57
C ARG A 243 -8.50 6.75 12.83
N LEU A 244 -7.63 7.46 13.53
CA LEU A 244 -7.06 7.03 14.80
C LEU A 244 -8.16 6.88 15.85
N ILE A 245 -9.05 7.87 15.93
CA ILE A 245 -10.14 7.91 16.92
C ILE A 245 -11.43 8.23 16.16
N PRO A 246 -12.19 7.19 15.73
CA PRO A 246 -13.45 7.40 15.03
C PRO A 246 -14.49 8.13 15.89
N GLY A 247 -15.25 9.04 15.28
CA GLY A 247 -16.31 9.78 15.94
C GLY A 247 -15.84 11.04 16.68
N TYR A 248 -14.60 11.50 16.46
CA TYR A 248 -14.09 12.69 17.13
C TYR A 248 -13.42 13.68 16.16
N VAL A 249 -13.65 14.97 16.45
CA VAL A 249 -12.99 16.11 15.82
C VAL A 249 -12.36 16.93 16.92
N PHE A 250 -11.14 17.41 16.73
CA PHE A 250 -10.37 18.13 17.76
C PHE A 250 -10.12 19.56 17.34
N ALA A 251 -10.10 20.47 18.33
CA ALA A 251 -9.71 21.85 18.13
C ALA A 251 -9.02 22.42 19.37
N LYS A 252 -8.06 23.32 19.17
CA LYS A 252 -7.44 24.09 20.24
C LYS A 252 -8.03 25.48 20.25
N MET A 253 -8.82 25.80 21.27
CA MET A 253 -9.60 27.02 21.29
C MET A 253 -9.76 27.60 22.70
N GLY A 254 -10.10 28.89 22.75
CA GLY A 254 -10.39 29.65 23.98
C GLY A 254 -11.77 30.29 23.94
N LEU A 255 -12.80 29.48 23.63
CA LEU A 255 -14.22 29.88 23.65
C LEU A 255 -14.81 29.74 25.06
N GLU A 256 -15.79 30.57 25.36
CA GLU A 256 -16.61 30.42 26.55
C GLU A 256 -17.72 29.35 26.34
N GLU A 257 -18.33 28.86 27.42
CA GLU A 257 -19.31 27.74 27.36
C GLU A 257 -20.52 28.06 26.46
N GLU A 258 -20.97 29.33 26.47
CA GLU A 258 -22.07 29.80 25.61
C GLU A 258 -21.68 29.79 24.13
N GLN A 259 -20.47 30.26 23.83
CA GLN A 259 -19.92 30.25 22.46
C GLN A 259 -19.69 28.81 21.96
N MET A 260 -19.21 27.93 22.81
CA MET A 260 -19.07 26.51 22.46
C MET A 260 -20.43 25.86 22.12
N SER A 261 -21.46 26.21 22.86
CA SER A 261 -22.83 25.73 22.60
C SER A 261 -23.38 26.27 21.30
N GLU A 262 -23.08 27.54 20.97
CA GLU A 262 -23.47 28.16 19.73
C GLU A 262 -22.72 27.58 18.52
N LEU A 263 -21.44 27.28 18.67
CA LEU A 263 -20.59 26.68 17.64
C LEU A 263 -21.20 25.37 17.10
N ILE A 264 -21.76 24.53 17.98
CA ILE A 264 -22.33 23.21 17.59
C ILE A 264 -23.84 23.23 17.34
N ARG A 265 -24.51 24.35 17.60
CA ARG A 265 -25.98 24.45 17.48
C ARG A 265 -26.43 24.19 16.05
N GLY A 266 -27.35 23.24 15.87
CA GLY A 266 -27.95 22.93 14.57
C GLY A 266 -27.05 22.20 13.59
N LEU A 267 -25.86 21.75 14.01
CA LEU A 267 -25.04 20.89 13.18
C LEU A 267 -25.65 19.49 13.07
N GLU A 268 -25.59 18.92 11.90
CA GLU A 268 -26.04 17.56 11.66
C GLU A 268 -25.05 16.55 12.25
N GLY A 269 -25.56 15.43 12.81
CA GLY A 269 -24.72 14.31 13.20
C GLY A 269 -24.52 14.14 14.73
N SER A 270 -25.47 14.62 15.55
CA SER A 270 -25.38 14.49 17.03
C SER A 270 -24.09 15.03 17.62
N VAL A 271 -23.72 16.23 17.18
CA VAL A 271 -22.46 16.89 17.54
C VAL A 271 -22.53 17.40 18.97
N ARG A 272 -21.53 17.04 19.79
CA ARG A 272 -21.42 17.50 21.17
C ARG A 272 -19.97 17.56 21.63
N PHE A 273 -19.66 18.47 22.54
CA PHE A 273 -18.35 18.44 23.23
C PHE A 273 -18.24 17.26 24.20
N VAL A 274 -17.03 16.75 24.36
CA VAL A 274 -16.72 15.78 25.41
C VAL A 274 -16.73 16.49 26.78
N GLY A 275 -17.35 15.86 27.77
CA GLY A 275 -17.55 16.41 29.11
C GLY A 275 -18.98 16.27 29.55
N THR A 276 -19.39 17.06 30.56
CA THR A 276 -20.78 17.15 30.94
C THR A 276 -21.54 18.10 30.02
N ARG A 277 -22.89 17.97 29.96
CA ARG A 277 -23.72 18.80 29.06
C ARG A 277 -23.60 20.30 29.36
N ALA A 278 -23.23 20.66 30.59
CA ALA A 278 -23.06 22.02 31.05
C ALA A 278 -21.60 22.54 30.98
N ARG A 279 -20.61 21.62 30.94
CA ARG A 279 -19.19 22.00 30.93
C ARG A 279 -18.38 21.09 30.03
N PRO A 280 -17.98 21.54 28.83
CA PRO A 280 -16.98 20.88 27.99
C PRO A 280 -15.67 20.71 28.78
N SER A 281 -15.12 19.50 28.76
CA SER A 281 -13.87 19.19 29.45
C SER A 281 -12.70 19.32 28.49
N PRO A 282 -11.67 20.11 28.82
CA PRO A 282 -10.46 20.14 28.03
C PRO A 282 -9.72 18.82 28.10
N ILE A 283 -9.05 18.46 27.01
CA ILE A 283 -8.19 17.28 26.92
C ILE A 283 -6.84 17.59 27.56
N GLU A 284 -6.27 16.64 28.26
CA GLU A 284 -4.93 16.76 28.84
C GLU A 284 -3.86 16.84 27.76
N GLY A 285 -2.85 17.69 27.97
CA GLY A 285 -1.79 17.91 26.99
C GLY A 285 -1.05 16.65 26.61
N ARG A 286 -0.87 15.69 27.53
CA ARG A 286 -0.20 14.41 27.27
C ARG A 286 -0.98 13.54 26.27
N GLU A 287 -2.28 13.41 26.44
CA GLU A 287 -3.14 12.65 25.51
C GLU A 287 -3.12 13.27 24.13
N MET A 288 -3.22 14.60 24.05
CA MET A 288 -3.25 15.29 22.75
C MET A 288 -1.92 15.20 22.02
N ASN A 289 -0.79 15.36 22.71
CA ASN A 289 0.54 15.22 22.13
C ASN A 289 0.76 13.80 21.53
N LEU A 290 0.23 12.78 22.19
CA LEU A 290 0.29 11.41 21.67
C LEU A 290 -0.52 11.26 20.37
N ILE A 291 -1.73 11.83 20.33
CA ILE A 291 -2.60 11.82 19.14
C ILE A 291 -1.95 12.57 17.98
N GLN A 292 -1.37 13.76 18.26
CA GLN A 292 -0.71 14.57 17.24
C GLN A 292 0.53 13.88 16.65
N ARG A 293 1.38 13.29 17.49
CA ARG A 293 2.54 12.52 17.04
C ARG A 293 2.14 11.36 16.12
N LYS A 294 1.11 10.60 16.50
CA LYS A 294 0.63 9.46 15.71
C LYS A 294 -0.05 9.89 14.41
N ALA A 295 -0.66 11.06 14.42
CA ALA A 295 -1.24 11.65 13.21
C ALA A 295 -0.18 12.35 12.31
N GLY A 296 1.10 12.34 12.70
CA GLY A 296 2.19 12.95 11.92
C GLY A 296 2.20 14.48 11.94
N LEU A 297 1.54 15.12 12.91
CA LEU A 297 1.51 16.57 13.06
C LEU A 297 2.67 17.13 13.91
N GLU A 298 3.34 16.29 14.69
CA GLU A 298 4.57 16.65 15.41
C GLU A 298 5.66 15.63 15.04
N GLU A 299 6.88 16.11 14.82
CA GLU A 299 8.04 15.22 14.66
C GLU A 299 8.28 14.45 15.95
N ALA A 300 8.28 13.12 15.86
CA ALA A 300 8.66 12.28 16.96
C ALA A 300 10.13 12.56 17.30
N PRO A 301 10.50 12.77 18.58
CA PRO A 301 11.89 12.67 18.97
C PRO A 301 12.39 11.29 18.53
N ALA A 302 13.56 11.21 17.87
CA ALA A 302 14.13 10.00 17.34
C ALA A 302 14.09 8.88 18.40
N ALA A 303 13.12 8.00 18.29
CA ALA A 303 13.03 6.82 19.16
C ALA A 303 14.10 5.86 18.68
N GLU A 304 15.06 5.55 19.54
CA GLU A 304 15.98 4.44 19.34
C GLU A 304 15.17 3.18 19.04
N PRO A 305 15.55 2.37 18.04
CA PRO A 305 14.85 1.13 17.74
C PRO A 305 14.97 0.18 18.96
N ARG A 306 13.89 0.04 19.71
CA ARG A 306 13.79 -1.02 20.72
C ARG A 306 13.93 -2.35 20.00
N ALA A 307 14.96 -3.11 20.37
CA ALA A 307 15.18 -4.47 19.90
C ALA A 307 13.92 -5.29 20.18
N LYS A 308 13.42 -5.98 19.16
CA LYS A 308 12.30 -6.93 19.31
C LYS A 308 12.70 -7.98 20.35
N ALA A 309 11.98 -8.01 21.46
CA ALA A 309 12.07 -9.08 22.43
C ALA A 309 11.68 -10.42 21.78
N PRO A 310 12.26 -11.55 22.21
CA PRO A 310 11.91 -12.86 21.66
C PRO A 310 10.44 -13.17 21.93
N LYS A 311 9.76 -13.76 20.94
CA LYS A 311 8.37 -14.22 21.07
C LYS A 311 8.26 -15.19 22.24
N VAL A 312 7.62 -14.77 23.29
CA VAL A 312 7.11 -15.62 24.36
C VAL A 312 5.65 -15.88 24.02
N GLU A 313 5.23 -17.14 23.99
CA GLU A 313 3.80 -17.49 23.96
C GLU A 313 3.19 -17.01 25.28
N VAL A 314 2.53 -15.89 25.24
CA VAL A 314 1.85 -15.31 26.41
C VAL A 314 0.37 -15.68 26.31
N GLU A 315 -0.11 -16.50 27.23
CA GLU A 315 -1.56 -16.70 27.41
C GLU A 315 -2.11 -15.50 28.16
N PHE A 316 -2.94 -14.69 27.50
CA PHE A 316 -3.68 -13.60 28.11
C PHE A 316 -4.99 -14.12 28.71
N GLU A 317 -5.46 -13.48 29.77
CA GLU A 317 -6.75 -13.76 30.40
C GLU A 317 -7.68 -12.55 30.32
N VAL A 318 -8.98 -12.83 30.23
CA VAL A 318 -10.01 -11.77 30.29
C VAL A 318 -10.01 -11.15 31.68
N GLY A 319 -9.97 -9.82 31.76
CA GLY A 319 -9.83 -9.06 33.01
C GLY A 319 -8.38 -8.67 33.35
N GLU A 320 -7.41 -9.14 32.58
CA GLU A 320 -6.01 -8.79 32.78
C GLU A 320 -5.74 -7.35 32.31
N VAL A 321 -4.95 -6.61 33.10
CA VAL A 321 -4.51 -5.25 32.72
C VAL A 321 -3.24 -5.34 31.90
N VAL A 322 -3.29 -4.81 30.69
CA VAL A 322 -2.16 -4.82 29.74
C VAL A 322 -1.84 -3.42 29.28
N GLN A 323 -0.59 -3.23 28.88
CA GLN A 323 -0.15 -2.04 28.17
C GLN A 323 -0.11 -2.34 26.68
N ILE A 324 -0.69 -1.47 25.88
CA ILE A 324 -0.60 -1.54 24.42
C ILE A 324 0.78 -1.02 24.03
N VAL A 325 1.56 -1.83 23.31
CA VAL A 325 2.94 -1.49 22.87
C VAL A 325 3.03 -1.16 21.40
N GLU A 326 2.04 -1.55 20.60
CA GLU A 326 1.99 -1.26 19.17
C GLU A 326 0.68 -0.57 18.76
N GLY A 327 0.72 0.13 17.62
CA GLY A 327 -0.45 0.77 17.01
C GLY A 327 -0.82 2.13 17.62
N PRO A 328 -2.02 2.63 17.28
CA PRO A 328 -2.44 3.99 17.61
C PRO A 328 -2.60 4.27 19.11
N PHE A 329 -2.75 3.22 19.91
CA PHE A 329 -2.96 3.31 21.35
C PHE A 329 -1.76 2.79 22.17
N ALA A 330 -0.57 2.67 21.56
CA ALA A 330 0.64 2.33 22.30
C ALA A 330 0.85 3.32 23.46
N ASP A 331 1.39 2.82 24.56
CA ASP A 331 1.55 3.48 25.86
C ASP A 331 0.25 3.69 26.66
N PHE A 332 -0.91 3.29 26.12
CA PHE A 332 -2.13 3.21 26.93
C PHE A 332 -2.22 1.86 27.65
N THR A 333 -2.74 1.90 28.87
CA THR A 333 -3.09 0.70 29.63
C THR A 333 -4.59 0.48 29.60
N GLY A 334 -5.00 -0.78 29.60
CA GLY A 334 -6.42 -1.14 29.62
C GLY A 334 -6.62 -2.58 30.04
N GLU A 335 -7.88 -2.92 30.33
CA GLU A 335 -8.29 -4.26 30.74
C GLU A 335 -8.74 -5.06 29.51
N ILE A 336 -8.30 -6.30 29.38
CA ILE A 336 -8.75 -7.22 28.32
C ILE A 336 -10.20 -7.62 28.57
N LYS A 337 -11.07 -7.30 27.62
CA LYS A 337 -12.50 -7.65 27.68
C LYS A 337 -12.82 -8.92 26.89
N GLU A 338 -12.14 -9.16 25.81
CA GLU A 338 -12.38 -10.28 24.89
C GLU A 338 -11.07 -10.74 24.26
N ILE A 339 -10.94 -12.04 24.02
CA ILE A 339 -9.79 -12.66 23.40
C ILE A 339 -10.27 -13.48 22.20
N ASP A 340 -9.83 -13.13 21.00
CA ASP A 340 -10.06 -13.89 19.79
C ASP A 340 -8.79 -14.70 19.44
N LYS A 341 -8.80 -15.99 19.84
CA LYS A 341 -7.66 -16.89 19.61
C LYS A 341 -7.47 -17.26 18.14
N GLU A 342 -8.53 -17.22 17.31
CA GLU A 342 -8.42 -17.52 15.88
C GLU A 342 -7.82 -16.35 15.10
N ALA A 343 -8.13 -15.13 15.50
CA ALA A 343 -7.58 -13.91 14.91
C ALA A 343 -6.24 -13.48 15.52
N GLU A 344 -5.81 -14.10 16.62
CA GLU A 344 -4.64 -13.68 17.44
C GLU A 344 -4.77 -12.21 17.90
N GLU A 345 -6.00 -11.80 18.31
CA GLU A 345 -6.32 -10.43 18.74
C GLU A 345 -6.97 -10.43 20.13
N VAL A 346 -6.72 -9.35 20.88
CA VAL A 346 -7.44 -9.01 22.14
C VAL A 346 -8.21 -7.72 21.97
N VAL A 347 -9.37 -7.63 22.65
CA VAL A 347 -10.12 -6.37 22.82
C VAL A 347 -9.77 -5.78 24.18
N VAL A 348 -9.01 -4.70 24.18
CA VAL A 348 -8.57 -3.99 25.37
C VAL A 348 -9.47 -2.78 25.60
N MET A 349 -10.04 -2.64 26.80
CA MET A 349 -10.80 -1.47 27.21
C MET A 349 -9.86 -0.38 27.68
N VAL A 350 -9.62 0.61 26.83
CA VAL A 350 -8.72 1.73 27.12
C VAL A 350 -9.53 2.95 27.52
N LYS A 351 -9.10 3.63 28.57
CA LYS A 351 -9.76 4.86 29.02
C LYS A 351 -9.24 6.05 28.23
N ILE A 352 -10.03 6.54 27.27
CA ILE A 352 -9.70 7.67 26.40
C ILE A 352 -10.71 8.80 26.68
N PHE A 353 -10.22 10.00 26.99
CA PHE A 353 -11.05 11.17 27.37
C PHE A 353 -12.06 10.87 28.49
N GLY A 354 -11.64 10.05 29.47
CA GLY A 354 -12.51 9.65 30.59
C GLY A 354 -13.59 8.62 30.24
N ARG A 355 -13.55 8.02 29.04
CA ARG A 355 -14.47 6.98 28.56
C ARG A 355 -13.74 5.71 28.23
N GLU A 356 -14.34 4.59 28.56
CA GLU A 356 -13.87 3.28 28.14
C GLU A 356 -14.17 3.07 26.65
N THR A 357 -13.12 2.84 25.90
CA THR A 357 -13.19 2.61 24.44
C THR A 357 -12.58 1.26 24.13
N PRO A 358 -13.31 0.34 23.47
CA PRO A 358 -12.76 -0.95 23.07
C PRO A 358 -11.78 -0.76 21.91
N VAL A 359 -10.57 -1.28 22.07
CA VAL A 359 -9.50 -1.26 21.08
C VAL A 359 -9.09 -2.69 20.75
N ARG A 360 -9.07 -3.07 19.48
CA ARG A 360 -8.57 -4.37 19.02
C ARG A 360 -7.09 -4.27 18.75
N VAL A 361 -6.32 -5.17 19.33
CA VAL A 361 -4.85 -5.22 19.22
C VAL A 361 -4.41 -6.67 19.04
N GLY A 362 -3.40 -6.92 18.20
CA GLY A 362 -2.79 -8.24 18.07
C GLY A 362 -2.07 -8.65 19.37
N PHE A 363 -1.90 -9.94 19.59
CA PHE A 363 -1.18 -10.46 20.79
C PHE A 363 0.25 -9.93 20.90
N ASP A 364 0.88 -9.64 19.77
CA ASP A 364 2.22 -9.05 19.71
C ASP A 364 2.24 -7.53 19.99
N GLY A 365 1.08 -6.91 20.04
CA GLY A 365 0.88 -5.49 20.31
C GLY A 365 0.49 -5.15 21.77
N VAL A 366 0.51 -6.11 22.69
CA VAL A 366 0.22 -5.91 24.12
C VAL A 366 1.26 -6.55 25.00
N ASP A 367 1.61 -5.86 26.10
CA ASP A 367 2.50 -6.35 27.15
C ASP A 367 1.77 -6.35 28.50
N ARG A 368 2.14 -7.24 29.39
CA ARG A 368 1.67 -7.23 30.79
C ARG A 368 2.25 -6.03 31.54
N VAL A 369 1.43 -5.40 32.35
CA VAL A 369 1.85 -4.26 33.21
C VAL A 369 2.46 -4.79 34.51
#